data_2c96a6dc1b530c992629dc7c7e2556db
#
_entry.id   2c96a6dc1b530c992629dc7c7e2556db
#
_cell.length_a   1.000
_cell.length_b   1.000
_cell.length_c   1.000
_cell.angle_alpha   90.00
_cell.angle_beta   90.00
_cell.angle_gamma   90.00
#
_symmetry.space_group_name_H-M   'P 1'
#
loop_
_entity.id
_entity.type
_entity.pdbx_description
1 polymer ?
#
loop_
_entity_poly.entity_id
_entity_poly.type
_entity_poly.pdbx_seq_one_letter_code
_entity_poly.pdbx_strand_id
1 'polypeptide(L)'
;MRKNFLRFVATMSLALVATAPTWADTPGRHPAYLHALSDLRDARAHLQHLASEQVIDQEIRAINEIDKAIGEIKRAAIEDGKNIDDHVYIDAHLSRSGRFHKALELLDKARRDASGEEDQPDTQGLQLRVIMHIDEAHHAVEHAIHDVFNGV
;
A
#
# COMPACT_ATOMS: atom_id res chain seq x y z
N MET A 1 -8.56 -73.54 -32.63
CA MET A 1 -7.44 -72.64 -32.36
C MET A 1 -7.76 -71.25 -32.94
N ARG A 2 -8.23 -70.30 -32.17
CA ARG A 2 -8.36 -68.89 -32.58
C ARG A 2 -7.89 -68.04 -31.41
N LYS A 3 -6.74 -67.41 -31.59
CA LYS A 3 -6.12 -66.50 -30.64
C LYS A 3 -6.71 -65.10 -30.79
N ASN A 4 -7.47 -64.64 -29.79
CA ASN A 4 -7.97 -63.28 -29.75
C ASN A 4 -6.87 -62.36 -29.20
N PHE A 5 -6.34 -61.46 -30.04
CA PHE A 5 -5.42 -60.42 -29.67
C PHE A 5 -6.24 -59.23 -29.19
N LEU A 6 -6.23 -58.97 -27.88
CA LEU A 6 -6.82 -57.80 -27.26
C LEU A 6 -5.84 -56.63 -27.43
N ARG A 7 -6.19 -55.67 -28.25
CA ARG A 7 -5.42 -54.43 -28.43
C ARG A 7 -5.85 -53.45 -27.34
N PHE A 8 -4.97 -53.24 -26.36
CA PHE A 8 -5.08 -52.12 -25.42
C PHE A 8 -4.68 -50.83 -26.12
N VAL A 9 -5.63 -49.94 -26.31
CA VAL A 9 -5.37 -48.54 -26.72
C VAL A 9 -5.20 -47.74 -25.44
N ALA A 10 -3.97 -47.38 -25.12
CA ALA A 10 -3.68 -46.44 -24.05
C ALA A 10 -3.89 -45.04 -24.55
N THR A 11 -4.99 -44.41 -24.13
CA THR A 11 -5.24 -42.96 -24.35
C THR A 11 -4.42 -42.16 -23.33
N MET A 12 -3.34 -41.59 -23.81
CA MET A 12 -2.49 -40.68 -23.05
C MET A 12 -3.15 -39.30 -23.02
N SER A 13 -3.85 -38.99 -21.94
CA SER A 13 -4.44 -37.65 -21.71
C SER A 13 -3.34 -36.66 -21.37
N LEU A 14 -2.98 -35.81 -22.31
CA LEU A 14 -2.05 -34.70 -22.11
C LEU A 14 -2.78 -33.59 -21.35
N ALA A 15 -2.58 -33.50 -20.03
CA ALA A 15 -3.06 -32.39 -19.21
C ALA A 15 -2.25 -31.13 -19.54
N LEU A 16 -2.88 -30.20 -20.28
CA LEU A 16 -2.31 -28.88 -20.53
C LEU A 16 -2.41 -28.08 -19.22
N VAL A 17 -1.32 -28.04 -18.46
CA VAL A 17 -1.21 -27.11 -17.31
C VAL A 17 -1.04 -25.72 -17.91
N ALA A 18 -2.12 -24.95 -17.93
CA ALA A 18 -2.06 -23.53 -18.23
C ALA A 18 -1.34 -22.83 -17.06
N THR A 19 -0.03 -22.60 -17.20
CA THR A 19 0.68 -21.68 -16.34
C THR A 19 0.21 -20.27 -16.68
N ALA A 20 -0.74 -19.75 -15.88
CA ALA A 20 -1.02 -18.32 -15.88
C ALA A 20 0.30 -17.59 -15.62
N PRO A 21 0.66 -16.54 -16.40
CA PRO A 21 1.79 -15.71 -16.04
C PRO A 21 1.45 -15.08 -14.68
N THR A 22 2.05 -15.58 -13.61
CA THR A 22 2.17 -14.82 -12.39
C THR A 22 3.05 -13.64 -12.77
N TRP A 23 2.47 -12.47 -12.82
CA TRP A 23 3.23 -11.22 -12.75
C TRP A 23 3.86 -11.22 -11.36
N ALA A 24 4.89 -12.03 -11.18
CA ALA A 24 5.77 -11.89 -10.05
C ALA A 24 6.47 -10.56 -10.29
N ASP A 25 5.99 -9.54 -9.60
CA ASP A 25 6.71 -8.30 -9.42
C ASP A 25 8.12 -8.72 -9.00
N THR A 26 9.10 -8.45 -9.84
CA THR A 26 10.49 -8.82 -9.52
C THR A 26 10.81 -8.03 -8.26
N PRO A 27 11.07 -8.68 -7.10
CA PRO A 27 11.33 -7.94 -5.88
C PRO A 27 12.52 -7.03 -6.14
N GLY A 28 12.28 -5.72 -6.20
CA GLY A 28 13.34 -4.73 -6.24
C GLY A 28 14.09 -4.74 -4.91
N ARG A 29 15.11 -3.88 -4.76
CA ARG A 29 15.89 -3.80 -3.52
C ARG A 29 15.03 -3.49 -2.28
N HIS A 30 13.92 -2.77 -2.45
CA HIS A 30 13.04 -2.30 -1.37
C HIS A 30 11.54 -2.50 -1.73
N PRO A 31 11.04 -3.76 -1.85
CA PRO A 31 9.65 -4.02 -2.24
C PRO A 31 8.64 -3.46 -1.25
N ALA A 32 8.94 -3.45 0.06
CA ALA A 32 8.02 -2.95 1.06
C ALA A 32 7.81 -1.44 0.99
N TYR A 33 8.75 -0.66 0.45
CA TYR A 33 8.52 0.75 0.16
C TYR A 33 7.44 0.98 -0.90
N LEU A 34 7.25 0.09 -1.85
CA LEU A 34 6.15 0.19 -2.83
C LEU A 34 4.80 -0.08 -2.16
N HIS A 35 4.75 -1.04 -1.24
CA HIS A 35 3.55 -1.30 -0.44
C HIS A 35 3.23 -0.10 0.44
N ALA A 36 4.22 0.41 1.17
CA ALA A 36 4.07 1.63 1.97
C ALA A 36 3.62 2.83 1.13
N LEU A 37 4.16 3.01 -0.09
CA LEU A 37 3.75 4.08 -1.00
C LEU A 37 2.29 3.96 -1.42
N SER A 38 1.81 2.74 -1.71
CA SER A 38 0.41 2.48 -2.04
C SER A 38 -0.49 2.83 -0.85
N ASP A 39 -0.17 2.30 0.34
CA ASP A 39 -0.96 2.54 1.54
C ASP A 39 -1.00 4.02 1.94
N LEU A 40 0.10 4.76 1.78
CA LEU A 40 0.14 6.21 2.02
C LEU A 40 -0.73 7.00 1.05
N ARG A 41 -0.77 6.60 -0.22
CA ARG A 41 -1.66 7.23 -1.21
C ARG A 41 -3.12 6.98 -0.90
N ASP A 42 -3.46 5.76 -0.46
CA ASP A 42 -4.80 5.40 -0.02
C ASP A 42 -5.21 6.20 1.21
N ALA A 43 -4.35 6.27 2.23
CA ALA A 43 -4.60 7.06 3.43
C ALA A 43 -4.84 8.54 3.08
N ARG A 44 -3.98 9.13 2.24
CA ARG A 44 -4.12 10.50 1.76
C ARG A 44 -5.46 10.74 1.08
N ALA A 45 -5.87 9.82 0.23
CA ALA A 45 -7.11 9.94 -0.53
C ALA A 45 -8.35 9.85 0.38
N HIS A 46 -8.33 8.99 1.40
CA HIS A 46 -9.38 8.96 2.42
C HIS A 46 -9.50 10.28 3.19
N LEU A 47 -8.40 10.97 3.45
CA LEU A 47 -8.40 12.27 4.10
C LEU A 47 -8.81 13.41 3.15
N GLN A 48 -8.53 13.31 1.85
CA GLN A 48 -8.87 14.34 0.86
C GLN A 48 -10.32 14.30 0.35
N HIS A 49 -11.09 13.27 0.64
CA HIS A 49 -12.45 13.10 0.10
C HIS A 49 -13.50 14.00 0.77
N LEU A 50 -13.28 15.32 0.72
CA LEU A 50 -14.00 16.28 1.54
C LEU A 50 -14.61 17.45 0.71
N ALA A 51 -15.26 17.14 -0.41
CA ALA A 51 -15.85 18.19 -1.26
C ALA A 51 -16.96 19.04 -0.59
N SER A 52 -17.50 18.63 0.57
CA SER A 52 -18.64 19.27 1.22
C SER A 52 -18.50 19.48 2.74
N GLU A 53 -17.46 18.99 3.37
CA GLU A 53 -17.25 19.14 4.82
C GLU A 53 -16.14 20.16 5.11
N GLN A 54 -16.25 20.85 6.23
CA GLN A 54 -15.19 21.75 6.67
C GLN A 54 -13.93 20.95 6.97
N VAL A 55 -12.85 21.23 6.24
CA VAL A 55 -11.53 20.62 6.49
C VAL A 55 -10.96 21.24 7.75
N ILE A 56 -10.54 20.40 8.69
CA ILE A 56 -9.91 20.85 9.92
C ILE A 56 -8.39 20.87 9.79
N ASP A 57 -7.73 21.69 10.58
CA ASP A 57 -6.27 21.88 10.53
C ASP A 57 -5.49 20.56 10.69
N GLN A 58 -6.01 19.63 11.48
CA GLN A 58 -5.39 18.31 11.69
C GLN A 58 -5.44 17.43 10.45
N GLU A 59 -6.51 17.50 9.63
CA GLU A 59 -6.56 16.78 8.34
C GLU A 59 -5.50 17.33 7.38
N ILE A 60 -5.37 18.67 7.31
CA ILE A 60 -4.35 19.32 6.48
C ILE A 60 -2.94 18.92 6.94
N ARG A 61 -2.71 18.90 8.24
CA ARG A 61 -1.44 18.47 8.83
C ARG A 61 -1.13 17.01 8.46
N ALA A 62 -2.08 16.11 8.63
CA ALA A 62 -1.92 14.69 8.29
C ALA A 62 -1.58 14.51 6.80
N ILE A 63 -2.31 15.18 5.91
CA ILE A 63 -2.05 15.13 4.45
C ILE A 63 -0.63 15.63 4.13
N ASN A 64 -0.20 16.73 4.74
CA ASN A 64 1.14 17.27 4.53
C ASN A 64 2.24 16.31 4.98
N GLU A 65 2.07 15.63 6.12
CA GLU A 65 3.04 14.64 6.58
C GLU A 65 3.05 13.39 5.69
N ILE A 66 1.89 12.92 5.23
CA ILE A 66 1.81 11.84 4.25
C ILE A 66 2.53 12.23 2.95
N ASP A 67 2.35 13.44 2.46
CA ASP A 67 3.02 13.92 1.23
C ASP A 67 4.55 13.95 1.40
N LYS A 68 5.07 14.28 2.58
CA LYS A 68 6.49 14.20 2.88
C LYS A 68 6.99 12.75 2.87
N ALA A 69 6.28 11.82 3.54
CA ALA A 69 6.61 10.39 3.53
C ALA A 69 6.63 9.83 2.11
N ILE A 70 5.62 10.15 1.30
CA ILE A 70 5.55 9.79 -0.13
C ILE A 70 6.77 10.34 -0.89
N GLY A 71 7.17 11.58 -0.62
CA GLY A 71 8.33 12.21 -1.25
C GLY A 71 9.64 11.50 -0.91
N GLU A 72 9.83 11.06 0.33
CA GLU A 72 10.99 10.28 0.76
C GLU A 72 11.03 8.90 0.06
N ILE A 73 9.91 8.17 0.08
CA ILE A 73 9.82 6.84 -0.56
C ILE A 73 10.03 6.91 -2.06
N LYS A 74 9.46 7.92 -2.74
CA LYS A 74 9.66 8.11 -4.18
C LYS A 74 11.13 8.30 -4.54
N ARG A 75 11.90 9.00 -3.72
CA ARG A 75 13.35 9.14 -3.94
C ARG A 75 14.04 7.78 -3.94
N ALA A 76 13.76 6.94 -2.94
CA ALA A 76 14.30 5.59 -2.88
C ALA A 76 13.85 4.71 -4.05
N ALA A 77 12.55 4.77 -4.41
CA ALA A 77 11.98 3.97 -5.50
C ALA A 77 12.52 4.37 -6.89
N ILE A 78 12.79 5.67 -7.11
CA ILE A 78 13.42 6.14 -8.36
C ILE A 78 14.86 5.63 -8.48
N GLU A 79 15.62 5.63 -7.38
CA GLU A 79 16.97 5.06 -7.35
C GLU A 79 16.96 3.57 -7.65
N ASP A 80 15.89 2.86 -7.28
CA ASP A 80 15.68 1.45 -7.59
C ASP A 80 15.08 1.18 -8.99
N GLY A 81 14.73 2.22 -9.74
CA GLY A 81 14.16 2.12 -11.10
C GLY A 81 12.73 1.58 -11.16
N LYS A 82 11.94 1.73 -10.09
CA LYS A 82 10.58 1.20 -9.97
C LYS A 82 9.51 2.14 -10.51
N ASN A 83 8.39 1.56 -10.98
CA ASN A 83 7.21 2.34 -11.36
C ASN A 83 6.52 2.89 -10.11
N ILE A 84 6.46 4.22 -10.00
CA ILE A 84 5.89 4.95 -8.87
C ILE A 84 4.47 5.45 -9.14
N ASP A 85 3.86 5.13 -10.29
CA ASP A 85 2.59 5.72 -10.75
C ASP A 85 1.41 4.75 -10.66
N ASP A 86 1.49 3.75 -9.80
CA ASP A 86 0.38 2.80 -9.60
C ASP A 86 -0.83 3.49 -8.94
N HIS A 87 -2.03 3.17 -9.46
CA HIS A 87 -3.27 3.84 -9.08
C HIS A 87 -4.01 3.07 -8.00
N VAL A 88 -4.51 3.85 -7.05
CA VAL A 88 -5.23 3.37 -5.88
C VAL A 88 -6.74 3.47 -6.09
N TYR A 89 -7.49 2.46 -5.65
CA TYR A 89 -8.95 2.48 -5.59
C TYR A 89 -9.44 2.93 -4.21
N ILE A 90 -10.30 3.98 -4.19
CA ILE A 90 -10.85 4.55 -2.96
C ILE A 90 -12.31 4.17 -2.81
N ASP A 91 -12.69 3.63 -1.65
CA ASP A 91 -14.10 3.47 -1.30
C ASP A 91 -14.70 4.82 -0.86
N ALA A 92 -15.44 5.44 -1.78
CA ALA A 92 -16.09 6.73 -1.56
C ALA A 92 -17.33 6.67 -0.63
N HIS A 93 -17.74 5.48 -0.19
CA HIS A 93 -18.98 5.29 0.59
C HIS A 93 -18.77 5.38 2.11
N LEU A 94 -17.53 5.48 2.57
CA LEU A 94 -17.26 5.61 4.00
C LEU A 94 -17.72 6.95 4.56
N SER A 95 -18.30 6.93 5.77
CA SER A 95 -18.52 8.15 6.57
C SER A 95 -17.20 8.84 6.90
N ARG A 96 -17.23 10.12 7.33
CA ARG A 96 -16.02 10.85 7.73
C ARG A 96 -15.22 10.08 8.79
N SER A 97 -15.87 9.61 9.85
CA SER A 97 -15.24 8.79 10.87
C SER A 97 -14.66 7.49 10.30
N GLY A 98 -15.38 6.82 9.41
CA GLY A 98 -14.89 5.62 8.72
C GLY A 98 -13.65 5.88 7.88
N ARG A 99 -13.59 7.04 7.19
CA ARG A 99 -12.41 7.44 6.42
C ARG A 99 -11.19 7.69 7.31
N PHE A 100 -11.37 8.35 8.45
CA PHE A 100 -10.28 8.57 9.41
C PHE A 100 -9.74 7.25 9.97
N HIS A 101 -10.62 6.34 10.40
CA HIS A 101 -10.19 5.03 10.88
C HIS A 101 -9.48 4.23 9.78
N LYS A 102 -9.97 4.32 8.53
CA LYS A 102 -9.29 3.67 7.40
C LYS A 102 -7.93 4.28 7.11
N ALA A 103 -7.79 5.59 7.21
CA ALA A 103 -6.50 6.27 7.08
C ALA A 103 -5.52 5.81 8.18
N LEU A 104 -5.95 5.67 9.44
CA LEU A 104 -5.10 5.14 10.52
C LEU A 104 -4.64 3.71 10.23
N GLU A 105 -5.54 2.82 9.81
CA GLU A 105 -5.19 1.44 9.44
C GLU A 105 -4.11 1.38 8.35
N LEU A 106 -4.25 2.24 7.33
CA LEU A 106 -3.31 2.32 6.21
C LEU A 106 -1.97 2.93 6.64
N LEU A 107 -1.97 3.93 7.50
CA LEU A 107 -0.74 4.51 8.09
C LEU A 107 0.01 3.47 8.93
N ASP A 108 -0.70 2.69 9.75
CA ASP A 108 -0.09 1.59 10.51
C ASP A 108 0.53 0.54 9.60
N LYS A 109 -0.12 0.23 8.48
CA LYS A 109 0.39 -0.73 7.51
C LYS A 109 1.62 -0.18 6.81
N ALA A 110 1.55 1.05 6.30
CA ALA A 110 2.69 1.72 5.68
C ALA A 110 3.91 1.80 6.62
N ARG A 111 3.67 2.07 7.91
CA ARG A 111 4.72 2.08 8.93
C ARG A 111 5.39 0.73 9.10
N ARG A 112 4.61 -0.36 9.17
CA ARG A 112 5.16 -1.71 9.29
C ARG A 112 6.00 -2.07 8.07
N ASP A 113 5.49 -1.78 6.86
CA ASP A 113 6.18 -2.06 5.62
C ASP A 113 7.49 -1.26 5.53
N ALA A 114 7.46 0.05 5.81
CA ALA A 114 8.65 0.88 5.83
C ALA A 114 9.69 0.42 6.88
N SER A 115 9.23 -0.08 8.03
CA SER A 115 10.12 -0.54 9.12
C SER A 115 10.83 -1.87 8.78
N GLY A 116 10.29 -2.65 7.85
CA GLY A 116 10.83 -3.96 7.48
C GLY A 116 11.96 -3.94 6.47
N GLU A 117 12.24 -2.77 5.87
CA GLU A 117 13.05 -2.72 4.64
C GLU A 117 14.54 -2.51 4.83
N GLU A 118 15.08 -2.28 6.02
CA GLU A 118 16.31 -1.55 6.04
C GLU A 118 17.55 -2.30 6.52
N ASP A 119 18.50 -2.48 5.61
CA ASP A 119 19.85 -2.96 5.91
C ASP A 119 20.98 -2.16 5.21
N GLN A 120 20.67 -1.14 4.39
CA GLN A 120 21.74 -0.43 3.68
C GLN A 120 22.07 0.90 4.35
N PRO A 121 23.36 1.19 4.61
CA PRO A 121 23.79 2.43 5.26
C PRO A 121 23.30 3.71 4.55
N ASP A 122 23.14 3.65 3.25
CA ASP A 122 22.77 4.80 2.41
C ASP A 122 21.29 5.16 2.51
N THR A 123 20.43 4.19 2.88
CA THR A 123 18.98 4.37 3.01
C THR A 123 18.50 4.46 4.45
N GLN A 124 19.34 4.15 5.44
CA GLN A 124 18.98 4.15 6.85
C GLN A 124 18.41 5.49 7.35
N GLY A 125 18.98 6.59 6.91
CA GLY A 125 18.45 7.93 7.25
C GLY A 125 17.11 8.23 6.57
N LEU A 126 16.83 7.63 5.43
CA LEU A 126 15.58 7.78 4.68
C LEU A 126 14.45 7.01 5.36
N GLN A 127 14.68 5.77 5.78
CA GLN A 127 13.71 4.98 6.52
C GLN A 127 13.23 5.72 7.77
N LEU A 128 14.18 6.25 8.57
CA LEU A 128 13.84 6.99 9.78
C LEU A 128 12.95 8.21 9.49
N ARG A 129 13.25 8.97 8.42
CA ARG A 129 12.41 10.11 8.04
C ARG A 129 11.02 9.68 7.57
N VAL A 130 10.92 8.60 6.79
CA VAL A 130 9.63 8.04 6.37
C VAL A 130 8.78 7.66 7.58
N ILE A 131 9.34 6.90 8.53
CA ILE A 131 8.65 6.47 9.74
C ILE A 131 8.22 7.70 10.56
N MET A 132 9.09 8.69 10.74
CA MET A 132 8.77 9.93 11.48
C MET A 132 7.57 10.66 10.85
N HIS A 133 7.53 10.81 9.54
CA HIS A 133 6.42 11.47 8.86
C HIS A 133 5.12 10.65 8.95
N ILE A 134 5.20 9.32 8.89
CA ILE A 134 4.04 8.44 9.09
C ILE A 134 3.50 8.58 10.52
N ASP A 135 4.36 8.56 11.52
CA ASP A 135 3.96 8.71 12.93
C ASP A 135 3.32 10.09 13.19
N GLU A 136 3.86 11.17 12.63
CA GLU A 136 3.26 12.51 12.73
C GLU A 136 1.91 12.59 12.01
N ALA A 137 1.75 11.95 10.84
CA ALA A 137 0.47 11.87 10.15
C ALA A 137 -0.55 11.09 10.98
N HIS A 138 -0.15 9.96 11.57
CA HIS A 138 -1.01 9.13 12.42
C HIS A 138 -1.54 9.95 13.61
N HIS A 139 -0.67 10.64 14.34
CA HIS A 139 -1.07 11.51 15.44
C HIS A 139 -2.02 12.62 14.99
N ALA A 140 -1.78 13.24 13.84
CA ALA A 140 -2.69 14.26 13.32
C ALA A 140 -4.08 13.70 13.00
N VAL A 141 -4.19 12.48 12.46
CA VAL A 141 -5.50 11.83 12.22
C VAL A 141 -6.19 11.48 13.54
N GLU A 142 -5.47 11.00 14.55
CA GLU A 142 -6.04 10.75 15.88
C GLU A 142 -6.63 12.02 16.49
N HIS A 143 -5.92 13.14 16.40
CA HIS A 143 -6.45 14.45 16.81
C HIS A 143 -7.65 14.86 16.00
N ALA A 144 -7.66 14.65 14.68
CA ALA A 144 -8.83 14.93 13.84
C ALA A 144 -10.06 14.14 14.27
N ILE A 145 -9.89 12.86 14.62
CA ILE A 145 -10.96 12.03 15.16
C ILE A 145 -11.49 12.62 16.46
N HIS A 146 -10.59 12.96 17.38
CA HIS A 146 -10.96 13.56 18.67
C HIS A 146 -11.75 14.85 18.49
N ASP A 147 -11.31 15.77 17.62
CA ASP A 147 -11.94 17.05 17.38
C ASP A 147 -13.34 16.88 16.77
N VAL A 148 -13.50 15.96 15.82
CA VAL A 148 -14.81 15.64 15.21
C VAL A 148 -15.80 15.06 16.23
N PHE A 149 -15.33 14.19 17.15
CA PHE A 149 -16.19 13.58 18.14
C PHE A 149 -16.55 14.50 19.32
N ASN A 150 -15.68 15.46 19.64
CA ASN A 150 -15.91 16.40 20.76
C ASN A 150 -16.52 17.74 20.32
N GLY A 151 -16.78 17.91 19.02
CA GLY A 151 -17.47 19.10 18.50
C GLY A 151 -16.69 20.40 18.65
N VAL A 152 -15.36 20.33 18.54
CA VAL A 152 -14.47 21.50 18.57
C VAL A 152 -14.23 21.99 17.16
#